data_1519e7c2eac3a2c9ed1206c8e6acd193
#
_entry.id   1519e7c2eac3a2c9ed1206c8e6acd193
#
_cell.length_a   1.000
_cell.length_b   1.000
_cell.length_c   1.000
_cell.angle_alpha   90.00
_cell.angle_beta   90.00
_cell.angle_gamma   90.00
#
_symmetry.space_group_name_H-M   'P 1'
#
loop_
_entity.id
_entity.type
_entity.pdbx_description
1 polymer ?
#
loop_
_entity_poly.entity_id
_entity_poly.type
_entity_poly.pdbx_seq_one_letter_code
_entity_poly.pdbx_strand_id
1 'polypeptide(L)'
;MKKQDEKTEMLEVTIQQKKIFIRQRDIYFLESMGRVVSIYCKNGVFKVYSRLGELEEKLDSDMFLRCNQSYIVNILWVSDIVDYDFYMPGDRLVPIRKRDKKEIIQKFYNKRNETDTHREKIH
;
A
#
# COMPACT_ATOMS: atom_id res chain seq x y z
N MET A 1 -4.14 4.16 -21.59
CA MET A 1 -3.49 5.19 -20.82
C MET A 1 -4.38 5.78 -19.77
N LYS A 2 -5.43 6.45 -20.18
CA LYS A 2 -6.36 6.99 -19.21
C LYS A 2 -7.06 5.89 -18.43
N LYS A 3 -7.27 4.73 -19.05
CA LYS A 3 -7.88 3.61 -18.35
C LYS A 3 -7.01 3.10 -17.22
N GLN A 4 -5.69 3.15 -17.40
CA GLN A 4 -4.79 2.74 -16.33
C GLN A 4 -4.86 3.72 -15.17
N ASP A 5 -4.92 5.00 -15.48
CA ASP A 5 -5.00 6.01 -14.43
C ASP A 5 -6.28 5.84 -13.64
N GLU A 6 -7.39 5.57 -14.30
CA GLU A 6 -8.66 5.33 -13.62
C GLU A 6 -8.59 4.07 -12.78
N LYS A 7 -7.96 3.01 -13.31
CA LYS A 7 -7.86 1.74 -12.61
C LYS A 7 -7.03 1.87 -11.35
N THR A 8 -5.99 2.70 -11.38
CA THR A 8 -5.08 2.86 -10.27
C THR A 8 -5.50 3.93 -9.29
N GLU A 9 -6.53 4.70 -9.62
CA GLU A 9 -7.01 5.77 -8.74
C GLU A 9 -7.79 5.25 -7.55
N MET A 10 -8.69 4.33 -7.79
CA MET A 10 -9.63 3.87 -6.78
C MET A 10 -9.50 2.38 -6.57
N LEU A 11 -9.60 1.97 -5.32
CA LEU A 11 -9.72 0.56 -4.95
C LEU A 11 -11.19 0.29 -4.66
N GLU A 12 -11.77 -0.65 -5.37
CA GLU A 12 -13.16 -1.05 -5.13
C GLU A 12 -13.17 -2.23 -4.16
N VAL A 13 -13.91 -2.09 -3.06
CA VAL A 13 -14.09 -3.17 -2.09
C VAL A 13 -15.58 -3.27 -1.78
N THR A 14 -15.98 -4.42 -1.24
CA THR A 14 -17.36 -4.65 -0.84
C THR A 14 -17.41 -4.77 0.68
N ILE A 15 -18.20 -3.93 1.32
CA ILE A 15 -18.38 -3.95 2.76
C ILE A 15 -19.86 -3.97 3.03
N GLN A 16 -20.34 -5.00 3.74
CA GLN A 16 -21.76 -5.15 4.06
C GLN A 16 -22.61 -5.07 2.79
N GLN A 17 -22.16 -5.78 1.76
CA GLN A 17 -22.87 -5.92 0.48
C GLN A 17 -22.96 -4.61 -0.31
N LYS A 18 -22.19 -3.60 0.06
CA LYS A 18 -22.15 -2.34 -0.67
C LYS A 18 -20.77 -2.15 -1.26
N LYS A 19 -20.73 -1.60 -2.45
CA LYS A 19 -19.48 -1.27 -3.11
C LYS A 19 -18.95 0.04 -2.56
N ILE A 20 -17.72 0.01 -2.09
CA ILE A 20 -17.03 1.18 -1.53
C ILE A 20 -15.81 1.44 -2.39
N PHE A 21 -15.60 2.69 -2.76
CA PHE A 21 -14.44 3.09 -3.56
C PHE A 21 -13.50 3.92 -2.69
N ILE A 22 -12.27 3.45 -2.57
CA ILE A 22 -11.26 4.09 -1.73
C ILE A 22 -10.17 4.62 -2.63
N ARG A 23 -9.84 5.90 -2.50
CA ARG A 23 -8.75 6.49 -3.27
C ARG A 23 -7.44 5.85 -2.83
N GLN A 24 -6.72 5.26 -3.78
CA GLN A 24 -5.52 4.50 -3.42
C GLN A 24 -4.45 5.37 -2.78
N ARG A 25 -4.28 6.59 -3.24
CA ARG A 25 -3.27 7.47 -2.67
C ARG A 25 -3.57 7.88 -1.23
N ASP A 26 -4.79 7.69 -0.77
CA ASP A 26 -5.16 7.97 0.63
C ASP A 26 -4.95 6.76 1.54
N ILE A 27 -4.57 5.62 0.99
CA ILE A 27 -4.32 4.42 1.77
C ILE A 27 -2.90 4.45 2.29
N TYR A 28 -2.74 4.29 3.60
CA TYR A 28 -1.43 4.20 4.23
C TYR A 28 -0.84 2.79 4.10
N PHE A 29 -1.58 1.81 4.57
CA PHE A 29 -1.16 0.42 4.49
C PHE A 29 -2.35 -0.50 4.72
N LEU A 30 -2.15 -1.77 4.38
CA LEU A 30 -3.16 -2.82 4.58
C LEU A 30 -2.58 -3.89 5.48
N GLU A 31 -3.41 -4.39 6.38
CA GLU A 31 -3.01 -5.43 7.32
C GLU A 31 -4.00 -6.58 7.27
N SER A 32 -3.49 -7.79 7.08
CA SER A 32 -4.32 -8.99 7.05
C SER A 32 -4.32 -9.64 8.43
N MET A 33 -5.51 -9.93 8.94
CA MET A 33 -5.69 -10.66 10.19
C MET A 33 -6.81 -11.68 9.99
N GLY A 34 -6.43 -12.94 9.88
CA GLY A 34 -7.40 -13.98 9.60
C GLY A 34 -8.05 -13.75 8.25
N ARG A 35 -9.37 -13.62 8.24
CA ARG A 35 -10.13 -13.43 7.00
C ARG A 35 -10.45 -11.98 6.71
N VAL A 36 -9.93 -11.09 7.52
CA VAL A 36 -10.23 -9.66 7.40
C VAL A 36 -8.98 -8.90 7.06
N VAL A 37 -9.09 -7.98 6.11
CA VAL A 37 -8.03 -7.04 5.80
C VAL A 37 -8.48 -5.67 6.29
N SER A 38 -7.64 -5.04 7.12
CA SER A 38 -7.86 -3.67 7.55
C SER A 38 -7.10 -2.75 6.63
N ILE A 39 -7.80 -1.78 6.05
CA ILE A 39 -7.23 -0.80 5.13
C ILE A 39 -7.15 0.51 5.89
N TYR A 40 -5.94 0.92 6.23
CA TYR A 40 -5.69 2.13 7.01
C TYR A 40 -5.53 3.31 6.06
N CYS A 41 -6.43 4.26 6.16
CA CYS A 41 -6.49 5.38 5.25
C CYS A 41 -6.42 6.69 5.99
N LYS A 42 -6.21 7.74 5.22
CA LYS A 42 -6.19 9.10 5.75
C LYS A 42 -7.45 9.43 6.54
N ASN A 43 -8.60 8.91 6.11
CA ASN A 43 -9.89 9.24 6.71
C ASN A 43 -10.43 8.16 7.63
N GLY A 44 -9.68 7.13 7.91
CA GLY A 44 -10.15 6.07 8.81
C GLY A 44 -9.73 4.70 8.35
N VAL A 45 -10.35 3.67 8.93
CA VAL A 45 -9.99 2.29 8.68
C VAL A 45 -11.21 1.56 8.11
N PHE A 46 -10.98 0.86 7.00
CA PHE A 46 -12.01 0.01 6.38
C PHE A 46 -11.64 -1.44 6.59
N LYS A 47 -12.58 -2.24 7.06
CA LYS A 47 -12.35 -3.67 7.26
C LYS A 47 -13.12 -4.46 6.22
N VAL A 48 -12.43 -5.32 5.51
CA VAL A 48 -12.97 -6.03 4.36
C VAL A 48 -12.71 -7.52 4.52
N TYR A 49 -13.72 -8.35 4.24
CA TYR A 49 -13.52 -9.79 4.13
C TYR A 49 -12.84 -10.05 2.80
N SER A 50 -11.57 -10.37 2.85
CA SER A 50 -10.80 -10.61 1.64
C SER A 50 -9.45 -11.18 2.02
N ARG A 51 -8.77 -11.77 1.03
CA ARG A 51 -7.39 -12.15 1.18
C ARG A 51 -6.53 -10.99 0.74
N LEU A 52 -5.40 -10.81 1.42
CA LEU A 52 -4.51 -9.70 1.10
C LEU A 52 -4.03 -9.77 -0.34
N GLY A 53 -3.75 -10.98 -0.85
CA GLY A 53 -3.31 -11.14 -2.23
C GLY A 53 -4.34 -10.71 -3.25
N GLU A 54 -5.62 -10.88 -2.93
CA GLU A 54 -6.67 -10.45 -3.83
C GLU A 54 -6.71 -8.93 -3.95
N LEU A 55 -6.52 -8.25 -2.83
CA LEU A 55 -6.47 -6.79 -2.86
C LEU A 55 -5.19 -6.31 -3.52
N GLU A 56 -4.10 -7.02 -3.30
CA GLU A 56 -2.82 -6.67 -3.91
C GLU A 56 -2.93 -6.60 -5.43
N GLU A 57 -3.67 -7.52 -6.03
CA GLU A 57 -3.83 -7.54 -7.47
C GLU A 57 -4.59 -6.33 -8.00
N LYS A 58 -5.41 -5.72 -7.16
CA LYS A 58 -6.18 -4.54 -7.55
C LYS A 58 -5.44 -3.23 -7.31
N LEU A 59 -4.37 -3.27 -6.53
CA LEU A 59 -3.63 -2.07 -6.18
C LEU A 59 -2.59 -1.74 -7.25
N ASP A 60 -2.27 -0.45 -7.33
CA ASP A 60 -1.23 0.04 -8.23
C ASP A 60 0.11 -0.48 -7.75
N SER A 61 0.74 -1.33 -8.55
CA SER A 61 2.00 -1.96 -8.16
C SER A 61 3.17 -0.98 -8.10
N ASP A 62 3.04 0.19 -8.71
CA ASP A 62 4.07 1.21 -8.60
C ASP A 62 3.98 1.99 -7.29
N MET A 63 2.83 1.93 -6.65
CA MET A 63 2.58 2.67 -5.42
C MET A 63 2.64 1.80 -4.18
N PHE A 64 2.30 0.51 -4.31
CA PHE A 64 2.19 -0.39 -3.17
C PHE A 64 3.26 -1.46 -3.20
N LEU A 65 3.70 -1.84 -2.01
CA LEU A 65 4.76 -2.83 -1.85
C LEU A 65 4.36 -3.83 -0.77
N ARG A 66 4.32 -5.11 -1.14
CA ARG A 66 4.11 -6.18 -0.18
C ARG A 66 5.39 -6.36 0.63
N CYS A 67 5.36 -6.01 1.90
CA CYS A 67 6.58 -6.03 2.70
C CYS A 67 6.60 -7.17 3.72
N ASN A 68 5.50 -7.90 3.82
CA ASN A 68 5.37 -8.97 4.79
C ASN A 68 4.20 -9.83 4.36
N GLN A 69 4.10 -11.03 4.92
CA GLN A 69 2.99 -11.90 4.60
C GLN A 69 1.64 -11.25 4.89
N SER A 70 1.60 -10.40 5.90
CA SER A 70 0.35 -9.80 6.37
C SER A 70 0.23 -8.31 6.08
N TYR A 71 1.20 -7.70 5.40
CA TYR A 71 1.21 -6.25 5.24
C TYR A 71 1.57 -5.81 3.83
N ILE A 72 0.86 -4.79 3.36
CA ILE A 72 1.20 -4.05 2.13
C ILE A 72 1.27 -2.58 2.52
N VAL A 73 2.36 -1.89 2.15
CA VAL A 73 2.48 -0.46 2.43
C VAL A 73 2.36 0.35 1.16
N ASN A 74 1.84 1.57 1.30
CA ASN A 74 1.90 2.56 0.24
C ASN A 74 3.22 3.31 0.39
N ILE A 75 4.09 3.21 -0.61
CA ILE A 75 5.42 3.80 -0.50
C ILE A 75 5.37 5.33 -0.37
N LEU A 76 4.29 5.96 -0.83
CA LEU A 76 4.16 7.41 -0.73
C LEU A 76 4.07 7.90 0.70
N TRP A 77 3.62 7.04 1.62
CA TRP A 77 3.39 7.42 3.00
C TRP A 77 4.43 6.85 3.96
N VAL A 78 5.45 6.15 3.45
CA VAL A 78 6.55 5.69 4.29
C VAL A 78 7.43 6.89 4.62
N SER A 79 7.53 7.23 5.90
CA SER A 79 8.33 8.38 6.34
C SER A 79 9.76 8.00 6.68
N ASP A 80 9.99 6.75 7.09
CA ASP A 80 11.32 6.32 7.50
C ASP A 80 11.39 4.80 7.52
N ILE A 81 12.60 4.29 7.55
CA ILE A 81 12.87 2.87 7.73
C ILE A 81 13.77 2.74 8.94
N VAL A 82 13.28 2.03 9.96
CA VAL A 82 14.05 1.85 11.20
C VAL A 82 14.13 0.36 11.47
N ASP A 83 15.35 -0.17 11.49
CA ASP A 83 15.60 -1.60 11.69
C ASP A 83 14.83 -2.44 10.66
N TYR A 84 13.79 -3.13 11.11
CA TYR A 84 12.99 -4.00 10.25
C TYR A 84 11.57 -3.48 10.08
N ASP A 85 11.39 -2.17 10.18
CA ASP A 85 10.06 -1.58 10.13
C ASP A 85 10.00 -0.38 9.18
N PHE A 86 8.84 -0.24 8.52
CA PHE A 86 8.48 0.99 7.84
C PHE A 86 7.70 1.87 8.82
N TYR A 87 8.13 3.12 8.95
CA TYR A 87 7.38 4.10 9.72
C TYR A 87 6.27 4.69 8.87
N MET A 88 5.06 4.66 9.38
CA MET A 88 3.87 5.11 8.68
C MET A 88 3.18 6.22 9.47
N PRO A 89 2.25 6.95 8.86
CA PRO A 89 1.53 8.02 9.57
C PRO A 89 0.88 7.50 10.85
N GLY A 90 0.80 8.37 11.87
CA GLY A 90 0.23 8.00 13.16
C GLY A 90 1.19 7.22 14.02
N ASP A 91 2.49 7.34 13.75
CA ASP A 91 3.54 6.63 14.50
C ASP A 91 3.34 5.12 14.46
N ARG A 92 2.83 4.62 13.35
CA ARG A 92 2.63 3.18 13.20
C ARG A 92 3.84 2.55 12.54
N LEU A 93 4.19 1.36 13.01
CA LEU A 93 5.30 0.58 12.47
C LEU A 93 4.74 -0.60 11.72
N VAL A 94 5.19 -0.78 10.48
CA VAL A 94 4.79 -1.93 9.68
C VAL A 94 6.03 -2.79 9.45
N PRO A 95 6.01 -4.05 9.92
CA PRO A 95 7.21 -4.88 9.87
C PRO A 95 7.57 -5.30 8.46
N ILE A 96 8.87 -5.30 8.19
CA ILE A 96 9.44 -5.79 6.95
C ILE A 96 9.89 -7.22 7.20
N ARG A 97 9.61 -8.11 6.26
CA ARG A 97 9.99 -9.51 6.40
C ARG A 97 11.51 -9.61 6.53
N LYS A 98 11.96 -10.15 7.65
CA LYS A 98 13.40 -10.16 7.96
C LYS A 98 14.21 -10.90 6.91
N ARG A 99 13.71 -12.04 6.47
CA ARG A 99 14.42 -12.87 5.51
C ARG A 99 14.67 -12.14 4.19
N ASP A 100 13.76 -11.27 3.78
CA ASP A 100 13.82 -10.60 2.50
C ASP A 100 14.07 -9.10 2.65
N LYS A 101 14.59 -8.66 3.79
CA LYS A 101 14.71 -7.23 4.10
C LYS A 101 15.43 -6.46 3.01
N LYS A 102 16.59 -6.96 2.58
CA LYS A 102 17.39 -6.22 1.60
C LYS A 102 16.62 -6.06 0.28
N GLU A 103 15.98 -7.12 -0.14
CA GLU A 103 15.23 -7.10 -1.39
C GLU A 103 14.04 -6.16 -1.31
N ILE A 104 13.33 -6.20 -0.19
CA ILE A 104 12.15 -5.36 -0.01
C ILE A 104 12.53 -3.89 0.05
N ILE A 105 13.60 -3.56 0.76
CA ILE A 105 14.08 -2.18 0.85
C ILE A 105 14.55 -1.71 -0.51
N GLN A 106 15.20 -2.56 -1.28
CA GLN A 106 15.62 -2.20 -2.62
C GLN A 106 14.41 -1.90 -3.51
N LYS A 107 13.38 -2.73 -3.41
CA LYS A 107 12.14 -2.48 -4.17
C LYS A 107 11.49 -1.17 -3.77
N PHE A 108 11.53 -0.86 -2.47
CA PHE A 108 10.98 0.39 -1.98
C PHE A 108 11.69 1.59 -2.63
N TYR A 109 13.01 1.59 -2.62
CA TYR A 109 13.77 2.69 -3.21
C TYR A 109 13.59 2.76 -4.72
N ASN A 110 13.49 1.61 -5.38
CA ASN A 110 13.27 1.62 -6.83
C ASN A 110 11.94 2.26 -7.18
N LYS A 111 10.88 1.89 -6.46
CA LYS A 111 9.57 2.47 -6.71
C LYS A 111 9.55 3.96 -6.40
N ARG A 112 10.19 4.35 -5.30
CA ARG A 112 10.25 5.74 -4.88
C ARG A 112 11.04 6.59 -5.87
N ASN A 113 12.16 6.08 -6.35
CA ASN A 113 12.99 6.79 -7.31
C ASN A 113 12.26 7.00 -8.64
N GLU A 114 11.53 5.99 -9.08
CA GLU A 114 10.76 6.13 -10.31
C GLU A 114 9.71 7.23 -10.16
N THR A 115 9.05 7.29 -9.01
CA THR A 115 8.06 8.33 -8.75
C THR A 115 8.71 9.70 -8.73
N ASP A 116 9.85 9.84 -8.07
CA ASP A 116 10.58 11.10 -8.00
C ASP A 116 11.07 11.53 -9.37
N THR A 117 11.63 10.59 -10.14
CA THR A 117 12.11 10.88 -11.49
C THR A 117 10.97 11.35 -12.37
N HIS A 118 9.82 10.70 -12.26
CA HIS A 118 8.65 11.10 -13.03
C HIS A 118 8.22 12.52 -12.67
N ARG A 119 8.25 12.82 -11.37
CA ARG A 119 7.90 14.15 -10.89
C ARG A 119 8.84 15.22 -11.43
N GLU A 120 10.12 14.92 -11.44
CA GLU A 120 11.12 15.83 -11.96
C GLU A 120 10.92 16.10 -13.43
N LYS A 121 10.51 15.12 -14.19
CA LYS A 121 10.28 15.29 -15.62
C LYS A 121 9.12 16.23 -15.91
N ILE A 122 8.19 16.36 -15.01
CA ILE A 122 7.04 17.23 -15.18
C ILE A 122 7.44 18.69 -15.05
N HIS A 123 8.47 18.96 -14.30
CA HIS A 123 9.00 20.30 -14.16
C HIS A 123 9.84 20.70 -15.37
#